data_6b62e73850addecd5248d9931b27e1f1
#
_entry.id   6b62e73850addecd5248d9931b27e1f1
#
_cell.length_a   1.000
_cell.length_b   1.000
_cell.length_c   1.000
_cell.angle_alpha   90.00
_cell.angle_beta   90.00
_cell.angle_gamma   90.00
#
_symmetry.space_group_name_H-M   'P 1'
#
loop_
_entity.id
_entity.type
_entity.pdbx_description
1 polymer ?
#
loop_
_entity_poly.entity_id
_entity_poly.type
_entity_poly.pdbx_seq_one_letter_code
_entity_poly.pdbx_strand_id
1 'polypeptide(L)'
;MTVKVILPIKVLLADDSEIMREAIKKLLADEPRIHIVGEASCFGTAMQSVADAKPDILLLDLHLPQKRELPAPIVRAQLNCIKYTLAISFANDEEAKSLAASYGAAALLDKMSLYNELLPTIMRLAEPSANPSFKIDPKASREATSLGISE
;
A
#
# COMPACT_ATOMS: atom_id res chain seq x y z
N MET A 1 25.29 -22.57 12.48
CA MET A 1 24.13 -22.37 11.69
C MET A 1 23.33 -21.18 12.17
N THR A 2 22.87 -20.38 11.25
CA THR A 2 22.16 -19.18 11.59
C THR A 2 20.67 -19.45 11.61
N VAL A 3 20.00 -19.02 12.65
CA VAL A 3 18.56 -19.15 12.70
C VAL A 3 17.99 -17.87 12.15
N LYS A 4 17.18 -18.01 11.14
CA LYS A 4 16.55 -16.87 10.54
C LYS A 4 15.34 -16.47 11.34
N VAL A 5 15.31 -15.24 11.80
CA VAL A 5 14.17 -14.73 12.54
C VAL A 5 13.20 -14.14 11.53
N ILE A 6 11.98 -14.63 11.55
CA ILE A 6 10.97 -14.12 10.65
C ILE A 6 10.06 -13.21 11.46
N LEU A 7 10.10 -11.92 11.15
CA LEU A 7 9.28 -10.98 11.87
C LEU A 7 7.89 -10.90 11.21
N PRO A 8 6.86 -10.66 12.00
CA PRO A 8 5.54 -10.50 11.41
C PRO A 8 5.48 -9.25 10.55
N ILE A 9 4.69 -9.32 9.53
CA ILE A 9 4.43 -8.20 8.64
C ILE A 9 3.06 -7.68 9.02
N LYS A 10 3.01 -6.47 9.56
CA LYS A 10 1.75 -5.89 10.02
C LYS A 10 1.10 -5.12 8.89
N VAL A 11 -0.11 -5.49 8.55
CA VAL A 11 -0.82 -4.93 7.42
C VAL A 11 -2.13 -4.31 7.89
N LEU A 12 -2.39 -3.10 7.48
CA LEU A 12 -3.64 -2.41 7.75
C LEU A 12 -4.41 -2.30 6.44
N LEU A 13 -5.70 -2.60 6.48
CA LEU A 13 -6.55 -2.53 5.29
C LEU A 13 -7.41 -1.28 5.33
N ALA A 14 -7.35 -0.47 4.29
CA ALA A 14 -8.17 0.73 4.21
C ALA A 14 -8.95 0.70 2.91
N ASP A 15 -10.20 0.29 2.98
CA ASP A 15 -11.07 0.17 1.82
C ASP A 15 -12.50 0.27 2.36
N ASP A 16 -13.35 1.04 1.69
CA ASP A 16 -14.71 1.23 2.20
C ASP A 16 -15.62 0.04 1.92
N SER A 17 -15.16 -0.93 1.16
CA SER A 17 -15.95 -2.12 0.86
C SER A 17 -15.61 -3.23 1.85
N GLU A 18 -16.57 -3.60 2.67
CA GLU A 18 -16.36 -4.70 3.60
C GLU A 18 -16.10 -5.99 2.84
N ILE A 19 -16.79 -6.18 1.72
CA ILE A 19 -16.59 -7.38 0.91
C ILE A 19 -15.16 -7.45 0.41
N MET A 20 -14.62 -6.31 -0.01
CA MET A 20 -13.24 -6.29 -0.49
C MET A 20 -12.27 -6.60 0.65
N ARG A 21 -12.50 -6.02 1.82
CA ARG A 21 -11.62 -6.29 2.95
C ARG A 21 -11.64 -7.77 3.32
N GLU A 22 -12.84 -8.39 3.30
CA GLU A 22 -12.93 -9.81 3.60
C GLU A 22 -12.21 -10.65 2.54
N ALA A 23 -12.33 -10.26 1.28
CA ALA A 23 -11.64 -10.98 0.22
C ALA A 23 -10.13 -10.88 0.40
N ILE A 24 -9.64 -9.70 0.76
CA ILE A 24 -8.20 -9.52 0.97
C ILE A 24 -7.73 -10.35 2.16
N LYS A 25 -8.51 -10.38 3.22
CA LYS A 25 -8.13 -11.19 4.38
C LYS A 25 -8.02 -12.64 4.02
N LYS A 26 -8.92 -13.13 3.15
CA LYS A 26 -8.83 -14.52 2.71
C LYS A 26 -7.62 -14.77 1.85
N LEU A 27 -7.26 -13.81 1.01
CA LEU A 27 -6.07 -13.97 0.19
C LEU A 27 -4.81 -14.10 1.01
N LEU A 28 -4.78 -13.46 2.16
CA LEU A 28 -3.58 -13.42 2.99
C LEU A 28 -3.60 -14.43 4.13
N ALA A 29 -4.72 -15.14 4.28
CA ALA A 29 -4.91 -15.98 5.47
C ALA A 29 -3.91 -17.12 5.60
N ASP A 30 -3.41 -17.63 4.47
CA ASP A 30 -2.52 -18.76 4.52
C ASP A 30 -1.06 -18.39 4.72
N GLU A 31 -0.75 -17.10 4.79
CA GLU A 31 0.62 -16.69 5.01
C GLU A 31 0.80 -16.33 6.49
N PRO A 32 1.44 -17.20 7.27
CA PRO A 32 1.50 -16.98 8.72
C PRO A 32 2.31 -15.75 9.14
N ARG A 33 3.15 -15.24 8.26
CA ARG A 33 3.93 -14.05 8.61
C ARG A 33 3.12 -12.76 8.53
N ILE A 34 1.97 -12.79 7.88
CA ILE A 34 1.17 -11.59 7.70
C ILE A 34 0.12 -11.49 8.79
N HIS A 35 0.09 -10.35 9.46
CA HIS A 35 -0.87 -10.10 10.52
C HIS A 35 -1.67 -8.87 10.13
N ILE A 36 -2.98 -9.03 10.00
CA ILE A 36 -3.86 -7.90 9.73
C ILE A 36 -4.09 -7.22 11.07
N VAL A 37 -3.59 -6.00 11.19
CA VAL A 37 -3.63 -5.31 12.48
C VAL A 37 -4.76 -4.29 12.57
N GLY A 38 -5.52 -4.13 11.50
CA GLY A 38 -6.67 -3.23 11.56
C GLY A 38 -7.33 -3.07 10.22
N GLU A 39 -8.52 -2.50 10.25
CA GLU A 39 -9.28 -2.21 9.05
C GLU A 39 -9.90 -0.84 9.21
N ALA A 40 -10.06 -0.13 8.10
CA ALA A 40 -10.68 1.18 8.11
C ALA A 40 -11.49 1.36 6.85
N SER A 41 -12.59 2.07 6.96
CA SER A 41 -13.48 2.30 5.82
C SER A 41 -13.45 3.73 5.33
N CYS A 42 -12.67 4.60 5.97
CA CYS A 42 -12.49 5.97 5.52
C CYS A 42 -11.11 6.43 5.90
N PHE A 43 -10.69 7.53 5.28
CA PHE A 43 -9.32 7.99 5.44
C PHE A 43 -9.00 8.39 6.89
N GLY A 44 -9.92 9.11 7.54
CA GLY A 44 -9.66 9.54 8.91
C GLY A 44 -9.45 8.38 9.85
N THR A 45 -10.30 7.37 9.75
CA THR A 45 -10.17 6.18 10.60
C THR A 45 -8.89 5.43 10.25
N ALA A 46 -8.53 5.41 8.97
CA ALA A 46 -7.30 4.74 8.56
C ALA A 46 -6.10 5.40 9.24
N MET A 47 -6.05 6.73 9.25
CA MET A 47 -4.92 7.43 9.84
C MET A 47 -4.88 7.22 11.36
N GLN A 48 -6.04 7.14 11.99
CA GLN A 48 -6.10 6.85 13.41
C GLN A 48 -5.53 5.45 13.67
N SER A 49 -5.90 4.49 12.83
CA SER A 49 -5.41 3.12 12.99
C SER A 49 -3.92 3.02 12.73
N VAL A 50 -3.41 3.82 11.80
CA VAL A 50 -1.98 3.85 11.54
C VAL A 50 -1.24 4.31 12.79
N ALA A 51 -1.75 5.34 13.44
CA ALA A 51 -1.10 5.86 14.65
C ALA A 51 -1.12 4.81 15.77
N ASP A 52 -2.23 4.09 15.89
CA ASP A 52 -2.38 3.11 16.97
C ASP A 52 -1.65 1.81 16.71
N ALA A 53 -1.75 1.26 15.52
CA ALA A 53 -1.24 -0.07 15.22
C ALA A 53 0.15 -0.08 14.61
N LYS A 54 0.57 1.06 14.06
CA LYS A 54 1.89 1.19 13.44
C LYS A 54 2.18 0.07 12.46
N PRO A 55 1.38 -0.05 11.41
CA PRO A 55 1.58 -1.13 10.44
C PRO A 55 2.84 -0.93 9.63
N ASP A 56 3.34 -2.04 9.09
CA ASP A 56 4.46 -1.97 8.15
C ASP A 56 3.96 -1.62 6.76
N ILE A 57 2.77 -2.09 6.42
CA ILE A 57 2.20 -1.90 5.10
C ILE A 57 0.75 -1.44 5.26
N LEU A 58 0.40 -0.40 4.53
CA LEU A 58 -0.97 0.04 4.42
C LEU A 58 -1.47 -0.31 3.03
N LEU A 59 -2.54 -1.09 2.94
CA LEU A 59 -3.24 -1.29 1.68
C LEU A 59 -4.27 -0.20 1.60
N LEU A 60 -4.12 0.69 0.63
CA LEU A 60 -4.93 1.89 0.56
C LEU A 60 -5.72 1.95 -0.73
N ASP A 61 -7.03 1.91 -0.61
CA ASP A 61 -7.92 2.15 -1.73
C ASP A 61 -7.78 3.62 -2.11
N LEU A 62 -7.42 3.87 -3.37
CA LEU A 62 -7.23 5.25 -3.83
C LEU A 62 -8.50 6.08 -3.75
N HIS A 63 -9.65 5.44 -3.73
CA HIS A 63 -10.92 6.13 -3.65
C HIS A 63 -11.55 6.05 -2.27
N LEU A 64 -10.72 5.89 -1.26
CA LEU A 64 -11.21 5.81 0.11
C LEU A 64 -11.87 7.13 0.48
N PRO A 65 -13.07 7.09 1.05
CA PRO A 65 -13.79 8.32 1.38
C PRO A 65 -13.04 9.19 2.38
N GLN A 66 -13.11 10.49 2.16
CA GLN A 66 -12.55 11.48 3.06
C GLN A 66 -13.66 12.46 3.40
N LYS A 67 -13.69 12.89 4.64
CA LYS A 67 -14.66 13.89 5.03
C LYS A 67 -14.44 15.16 4.24
N ARG A 68 -13.20 15.47 4.01
CA ARG A 68 -12.84 16.64 3.27
C ARG A 68 -11.65 16.24 2.47
N GLU A 69 -11.67 16.56 1.20
CA GLU A 69 -10.59 16.17 0.34
C GLU A 69 -9.33 16.90 0.71
N LEU A 70 -8.28 16.16 0.96
CA LEU A 70 -7.01 16.72 1.34
C LEU A 70 -6.08 16.80 0.14
N PRO A 71 -5.26 17.84 0.05
CA PRO A 71 -4.26 17.89 -1.01
C PRO A 71 -3.29 16.72 -0.88
N ALA A 72 -2.81 16.24 -2.02
CA ALA A 72 -1.92 15.11 -2.03
C ALA A 72 -0.67 15.29 -1.14
N PRO A 73 -0.04 16.47 -1.08
CA PRO A 73 1.10 16.62 -0.18
C PRO A 73 0.77 16.37 1.28
N ILE A 74 -0.45 16.74 1.70
CA ILE A 74 -0.86 16.50 3.07
C ILE A 74 -1.05 15.01 3.30
N VAL A 75 -1.69 14.33 2.36
CA VAL A 75 -1.88 12.89 2.47
C VAL A 75 -0.52 12.20 2.51
N ARG A 76 0.38 12.60 1.63
CA ARG A 76 1.70 11.99 1.59
C ARG A 76 2.45 12.19 2.91
N ALA A 77 2.32 13.36 3.50
CA ALA A 77 2.98 13.62 4.77
C ALA A 77 2.47 12.68 5.85
N GLN A 78 1.16 12.41 5.85
CA GLN A 78 0.59 11.51 6.83
C GLN A 78 1.00 10.07 6.59
N LEU A 79 1.24 9.70 5.34
CA LEU A 79 1.62 8.33 5.02
C LEU A 79 3.11 8.07 5.21
N ASN A 80 3.90 9.13 5.40
CA ASN A 80 5.35 8.95 5.51
C ASN A 80 5.81 8.12 6.70
N CYS A 81 4.98 7.97 7.71
CA CYS A 81 5.37 7.17 8.87
C CYS A 81 5.16 5.67 8.63
N ILE A 82 4.58 5.30 7.49
CA ILE A 82 4.34 3.91 7.17
C ILE A 82 5.46 3.46 6.24
N LYS A 83 5.98 2.27 6.50
CA LYS A 83 7.09 1.79 5.71
C LYS A 83 6.73 1.69 4.23
N TYR A 84 5.60 1.08 3.94
CA TYR A 84 5.14 0.96 2.56
C TYR A 84 3.64 1.16 2.47
N THR A 85 3.21 1.97 1.51
CA THR A 85 1.80 2.09 1.17
C THR A 85 1.60 1.40 -0.17
N LEU A 86 0.68 0.44 -0.22
CA LEU A 86 0.29 -0.20 -1.45
C LEU A 86 -1.06 0.35 -1.84
N ALA A 87 -1.11 1.07 -2.95
CA ALA A 87 -2.37 1.60 -3.44
C ALA A 87 -3.10 0.52 -4.20
N ILE A 88 -4.41 0.45 -4.05
CA ILE A 88 -5.23 -0.47 -4.82
C ILE A 88 -6.36 0.33 -5.45
N SER A 89 -6.78 -0.10 -6.62
CA SER A 89 -7.82 0.62 -7.35
C SER A 89 -8.41 -0.25 -8.42
N PHE A 90 -9.71 -0.06 -8.73
CA PHE A 90 -10.27 -0.67 -9.91
C PHE A 90 -9.86 0.09 -11.16
N ALA A 91 -9.52 1.37 -11.01
CA ALA A 91 -9.04 2.16 -12.13
C ALA A 91 -7.52 2.05 -12.16
N ASN A 92 -6.97 1.70 -13.31
CA ASN A 92 -5.53 1.55 -13.42
C ASN A 92 -5.04 2.41 -14.57
N ASP A 93 -5.59 3.58 -14.69
CA ASP A 93 -5.24 4.50 -15.76
C ASP A 93 -4.18 5.49 -15.27
N GLU A 94 -3.86 6.45 -16.11
CA GLU A 94 -2.80 7.40 -15.78
C GLU A 94 -3.14 8.25 -14.58
N GLU A 95 -4.41 8.54 -14.40
CA GLU A 95 -4.83 9.35 -13.27
C GLU A 95 -4.60 8.58 -11.96
N ALA A 96 -4.95 7.30 -11.95
CA ALA A 96 -4.73 6.47 -10.77
C ALA A 96 -3.25 6.33 -10.48
N LYS A 97 -2.45 6.14 -11.53
CA LYS A 97 -1.00 6.02 -11.34
C LYS A 97 -0.41 7.31 -10.79
N SER A 98 -0.87 8.43 -11.31
CA SER A 98 -0.39 9.72 -10.87
C SER A 98 -0.76 9.97 -9.41
N LEU A 99 -1.97 9.62 -9.03
CA LEU A 99 -2.42 9.81 -7.66
C LEU A 99 -1.62 8.92 -6.70
N ALA A 100 -1.44 7.66 -7.07
CA ALA A 100 -0.67 6.75 -6.24
C ALA A 100 0.75 7.28 -6.04
N ALA A 101 1.36 7.76 -7.10
CA ALA A 101 2.70 8.31 -7.02
C ALA A 101 2.74 9.54 -6.13
N SER A 102 1.72 10.40 -6.24
CA SER A 102 1.70 11.62 -5.44
C SER A 102 1.53 11.32 -3.95
N TYR A 103 0.96 10.19 -3.62
CA TYR A 103 0.83 9.75 -2.23
C TYR A 103 2.09 9.04 -1.73
N GLY A 104 3.03 8.76 -2.61
CA GLY A 104 4.23 8.06 -2.23
C GLY A 104 4.05 6.55 -2.13
N ALA A 105 3.07 6.01 -2.84
CA ALA A 105 2.82 4.57 -2.77
C ALA A 105 3.97 3.79 -3.39
N ALA A 106 4.25 2.64 -2.82
CA ALA A 106 5.31 1.77 -3.34
C ALA A 106 4.86 1.00 -4.57
N ALA A 107 3.55 0.80 -4.72
CA ALA A 107 3.00 0.13 -5.89
C ALA A 107 1.53 0.45 -6.00
N LEU A 108 1.01 0.28 -7.20
CA LEU A 108 -0.43 0.39 -7.44
C LEU A 108 -0.88 -0.95 -8.00
N LEU A 109 -1.82 -1.59 -7.34
CA LEU A 109 -2.33 -2.87 -7.77
C LEU A 109 -3.77 -2.71 -8.23
N ASP A 110 -4.09 -3.41 -9.32
CA ASP A 110 -5.43 -3.44 -9.85
C ASP A 110 -6.27 -4.38 -8.99
N LYS A 111 -7.39 -3.91 -8.50
CA LYS A 111 -8.25 -4.74 -7.66
C LYS A 111 -8.71 -6.00 -8.38
N MET A 112 -8.75 -5.97 -9.71
CA MET A 112 -9.14 -7.15 -10.48
C MET A 112 -8.04 -8.20 -10.50
N SER A 113 -6.82 -7.83 -10.15
CA SER A 113 -5.69 -8.75 -10.19
C SER A 113 -5.12 -9.07 -8.82
N LEU A 114 -5.78 -8.67 -7.76
CA LEU A 114 -5.24 -8.88 -6.41
C LEU A 114 -4.99 -10.34 -6.11
N TYR A 115 -5.84 -11.23 -6.62
CA TYR A 115 -5.67 -12.64 -6.34
C TYR A 115 -4.27 -13.13 -6.73
N ASN A 116 -3.75 -12.61 -7.84
CA ASN A 116 -2.45 -13.04 -8.32
C ASN A 116 -1.30 -12.19 -7.83
N GLU A 117 -1.57 -10.93 -7.49
CA GLU A 117 -0.48 -9.97 -7.30
C GLU A 117 -0.25 -9.51 -5.88
N LEU A 118 -1.27 -9.61 -5.03
CA LEU A 118 -1.16 -8.99 -3.71
C LEU A 118 -0.09 -9.64 -2.84
N LEU A 119 -0.20 -10.93 -2.64
CA LEU A 119 0.73 -11.62 -1.74
C LEU A 119 2.17 -11.52 -2.24
N PRO A 120 2.43 -11.78 -3.53
CA PRO A 120 3.82 -11.65 -4.01
C PRO A 120 4.37 -10.24 -3.81
N THR A 121 3.54 -9.21 -3.98
CA THR A 121 3.99 -7.84 -3.81
C THR A 121 4.33 -7.56 -2.35
N ILE A 122 3.46 -7.98 -1.44
CA ILE A 122 3.73 -7.78 -0.01
C ILE A 122 5.02 -8.48 0.38
N MET A 123 5.19 -9.72 -0.06
CA MET A 123 6.36 -10.47 0.35
C MET A 123 7.64 -9.86 -0.21
N ARG A 124 7.58 -9.31 -1.40
CA ARG A 124 8.73 -8.67 -2.00
C ARG A 124 9.11 -7.40 -1.24
N LEU A 125 8.12 -6.61 -0.87
CA LEU A 125 8.39 -5.39 -0.10
C LEU A 125 8.97 -5.70 1.27
N ALA A 126 8.51 -6.80 1.85
CA ALA A 126 8.96 -7.16 3.20
C ALA A 126 10.32 -7.81 3.23
N GLU A 127 10.85 -8.20 2.06
CA GLU A 127 12.12 -8.88 2.00
C GLU A 127 13.22 -7.89 2.26
N PRO A 128 13.87 -7.95 3.38
CA PRO A 128 14.75 -6.87 3.79
C PRO A 128 15.95 -6.63 2.88
N SER A 129 16.49 -7.63 2.30
CA SER A 129 17.69 -7.39 1.56
C SER A 129 17.69 -7.94 0.20
N ALA A 130 16.59 -8.43 -0.22
CA ALA A 130 16.59 -9.13 -1.47
C ALA A 130 17.01 -8.24 -2.61
N ASN A 131 16.52 -7.05 -2.64
CA ASN A 131 16.80 -6.20 -3.76
C ASN A 131 16.65 -4.76 -3.36
N PRO A 132 17.74 -4.18 -2.94
CA PRO A 132 17.67 -2.81 -2.46
C PRO A 132 17.19 -1.83 -3.52
N SER A 133 17.24 -2.21 -4.77
CA SER A 133 16.76 -1.30 -5.78
C SER A 133 15.29 -1.51 -6.11
N PHE A 134 14.63 -2.42 -5.41
CA PHE A 134 13.23 -2.58 -5.69
C PHE A 134 12.46 -1.42 -5.11
N LYS A 135 11.92 -0.62 -5.95
CA LYS A 135 11.12 0.46 -5.55
C LYS A 135 10.42 0.83 -6.77
N ILE A 136 9.30 1.44 -6.65
CA ILE A 136 8.71 1.95 -7.81
C ILE A 136 9.66 2.96 -8.25
N ASP A 137 10.18 2.76 -9.38
CA ASP A 137 11.05 3.71 -9.96
C ASP A 137 10.18 4.89 -10.33
N PRO A 138 10.37 5.97 -9.70
CA PRO A 138 9.58 7.13 -10.05
C PRO A 138 9.73 7.44 -11.49
N LYS A 139 10.86 7.04 -12.05
CA LYS A 139 11.05 7.29 -13.39
C LYS A 139 10.24 6.36 -14.16
N ALA A 140 10.21 5.15 -13.81
CA ALA A 140 9.44 4.23 -14.55
C ALA A 140 8.03 4.64 -14.43
N SER A 141 7.69 5.09 -13.28
CA SER A 141 6.35 5.47 -13.19
C SER A 141 6.25 6.77 -13.82
N ARG A 142 7.30 7.43 -14.00
CA ARG A 142 7.15 8.62 -14.58
C ARG A 142 7.79 8.63 -15.81
N GLU A 143 8.07 7.67 -16.15
CA GLU A 143 8.62 7.75 -17.35
C GLU A 143 7.76 8.21 -18.03
N ALA A 144 7.19 8.17 -17.32
CA ALA A 144 6.52 8.90 -17.36
C ALA A 144 6.98 10.20 -16.99
N THR A 145 7.42 10.47 -16.48
CA THR A 145 7.80 11.58 -16.13
C THR A 145 8.90 11.91 -16.40
N SER A 146 9.43 11.68 -16.83
CA SER A 146 10.32 12.11 -16.87
C SER A 146 10.48 12.91 -17.09
N LEU A 147 10.21 12.91 -16.80
CA LEU A 147 10.55 13.47 -16.48
C LEU A 147 10.64 14.15 -16.25
N GLY A 148 10.70 14.29 -16.08
CA GLY A 148 11.06 14.89 -15.44
C GLY A 148 11.14 15.27 -14.86
N ILE A 149 11.22 15.16 -14.39
CA ILE A 149 11.56 15.34 -13.64
C ILE A 149 12.14 15.37 -13.32
N SER A 150 12.59 15.16 -13.23
CA SER A 150 13.25 15.09 -12.71
C SER A 150 13.60 15.19 -12.24
N GLU A 151 13.79 14.89 -11.92
CA GLU A 151 14.14 14.91 -11.26
C GLU A 151 14.38 15.32 -10.84
#